data_cacdc3e6b474d9569aa671679d0d5acf
#
_entry.id   cacdc3e6b474d9569aa671679d0d5acf
#
_cell.length_a   1.000
_cell.length_b   1.000
_cell.length_c   1.000
_cell.angle_alpha   90.00
_cell.angle_beta   90.00
_cell.angle_gamma   90.00
#
_symmetry.space_group_name_H-M   'P 1'
#
loop_
_entity.id
_entity.type
_entity.pdbx_description
1 polymer ?
#
loop_
_entity_poly.entity_id
_entity_poly.type
_entity_poly.pdbx_seq_one_letter_code
_entity_poly.pdbx_strand_id
1 'polypeptide(L)'
;QDYAYEYGLDCSSYEGEKSGGEIDDSNKFFTYDPSLCILCHRCVNTCNEIVGRGAIATMERGFQSIIGNGEGKWADGTCESCGNCVQACPTGALTMKRRKKYRAYQVEKKVLTTCPHCATGCQYYLLVKDGKIVDTEAYDGPSNKGLLCVKGRSGSFDFVHHPSRITDPLIKNKETGEFEKATWDEALDLVASKFMEIKKKYGTESLAGFACSRSPNEDIYMVQKMVRTCFGNNNTDNCARVCHSASVAGLAMTLGSGAMTNPIEDITKKPDVIMLVGSNPEEAHPVVGMQIRQAVQRGCKLIVVDPRD
;
A
#
# COMPACT_ATOMS: atom_id res chain seq x y z
N GLN A 1 15.26 19.71 -9.63
CA GLN A 1 16.44 19.23 -8.88
C GLN A 1 17.18 18.11 -9.64
N ASP A 2 16.49 17.11 -10.17
CA ASP A 2 17.12 15.97 -10.85
C ASP A 2 18.03 16.44 -12.01
N TYR A 3 17.56 17.39 -12.84
CA TYR A 3 18.39 17.98 -13.91
C TYR A 3 19.58 18.76 -13.37
N ALA A 4 19.44 19.48 -12.25
CA ALA A 4 20.56 20.18 -11.65
C ALA A 4 21.66 19.18 -11.23
N TYR A 5 21.28 18.05 -10.63
CA TYR A 5 22.22 16.99 -10.27
C TYR A 5 22.82 16.30 -11.50
N GLU A 6 22.01 16.04 -12.52
CA GLU A 6 22.49 15.44 -13.78
C GLU A 6 23.57 16.30 -14.45
N TYR A 7 23.41 17.62 -14.41
CA TYR A 7 24.38 18.58 -14.97
C TYR A 7 25.43 19.08 -13.96
N GLY A 8 25.51 18.49 -12.77
CA GLY A 8 26.52 18.80 -11.76
C GLY A 8 26.34 20.16 -11.09
N LEU A 9 25.10 20.70 -11.08
CA LEU A 9 24.78 21.96 -10.43
C LEU A 9 24.26 21.69 -9.01
N ASP A 10 24.96 22.16 -8.00
CA ASP A 10 24.65 21.97 -6.58
C ASP A 10 24.25 23.26 -5.85
N CYS A 11 24.43 24.43 -6.45
CA CYS A 11 24.07 25.72 -5.88
C CYS A 11 23.56 26.70 -6.93
N SER A 12 22.89 27.77 -6.48
CA SER A 12 22.53 28.92 -7.30
C SER A 12 23.66 29.90 -7.41
N SER A 13 23.86 30.45 -8.59
CA SER A 13 24.83 31.53 -8.85
C SER A 13 24.33 32.89 -8.34
N TYR A 14 23.08 33.00 -7.92
CA TYR A 14 22.51 34.26 -7.47
C TYR A 14 22.36 34.30 -5.96
N GLU A 15 22.78 35.40 -5.35
CA GLU A 15 22.55 35.68 -3.93
C GLU A 15 21.26 36.48 -3.77
N GLY A 16 20.56 36.27 -2.64
CA GLY A 16 19.34 36.98 -2.32
C GLY A 16 18.69 36.45 -1.02
N GLU A 17 17.71 37.19 -0.52
CA GLU A 17 16.88 36.71 0.59
C GLU A 17 16.08 35.47 0.14
N LYS A 18 16.03 34.47 1.02
CA LYS A 18 15.26 33.26 0.81
C LYS A 18 13.93 33.38 1.57
N SER A 19 12.84 33.17 0.87
CA SER A 19 11.54 32.98 1.52
C SER A 19 11.50 31.61 2.18
N GLY A 20 10.73 31.49 3.26
CA GLY A 20 10.51 30.23 3.97
C GLY A 20 11.21 30.19 5.34
N GLY A 21 10.86 29.20 6.12
CA GLY A 21 11.35 28.95 7.46
C GLY A 21 12.35 27.81 7.54
N GLU A 22 12.48 27.24 8.73
CA GLU A 22 13.30 26.07 8.96
C GLU A 22 12.74 24.83 8.23
N ILE A 23 13.65 23.90 7.89
CA ILE A 23 13.28 22.62 7.32
C ILE A 23 12.48 21.83 8.36
N ASP A 24 11.27 21.41 7.97
CA ASP A 24 10.46 20.52 8.81
C ASP A 24 10.72 19.06 8.46
N ASP A 25 11.41 18.36 9.35
CA ASP A 25 11.73 16.93 9.28
C ASP A 25 10.91 16.09 10.29
N SER A 26 9.88 16.66 10.86
CA SER A 26 9.05 16.02 11.89
C SER A 26 8.25 14.82 11.37
N ASN A 27 7.80 14.85 10.11
CA ASN A 27 7.10 13.72 9.53
C ASN A 27 8.03 12.51 9.36
N LYS A 28 7.55 11.33 9.74
CA LYS A 28 8.32 10.08 9.69
C LYS A 28 8.83 9.72 8.29
N PHE A 29 8.09 10.08 7.24
CA PHE A 29 8.30 9.55 5.88
C PHE A 29 8.84 10.57 4.89
N PHE A 30 8.56 11.86 5.08
CA PHE A 30 8.99 12.93 4.18
C PHE A 30 9.48 14.15 4.95
N THR A 31 10.21 15.01 4.26
CA THR A 31 10.73 16.30 4.73
C THR A 31 10.06 17.42 3.94
N TYR A 32 9.77 18.54 4.58
CA TYR A 32 9.39 19.78 3.92
C TYR A 32 10.51 20.81 4.07
N ASP A 33 11.00 21.29 2.94
CA ASP A 33 11.98 22.38 2.84
C ASP A 33 11.29 23.61 2.22
N PRO A 34 10.88 24.59 3.03
CA PRO A 34 10.19 25.76 2.52
C PRO A 34 11.05 26.62 1.59
N SER A 35 12.38 26.55 1.68
CA SER A 35 13.28 27.30 0.80
C SER A 35 13.20 26.89 -0.68
N LEU A 36 12.70 25.69 -0.94
CA LEU A 36 12.49 25.14 -2.29
C LEU A 36 11.03 25.33 -2.76
N CYS A 37 10.18 25.90 -1.92
CA CYS A 37 8.75 26.04 -2.20
C CYS A 37 8.50 27.27 -3.10
N ILE A 38 7.82 27.05 -4.21
CA ILE A 38 7.41 28.12 -5.15
C ILE A 38 5.93 28.54 -4.93
N LEU A 39 5.31 28.11 -3.85
CA LEU A 39 3.91 28.41 -3.50
C LEU A 39 2.91 28.09 -4.63
N CYS A 40 3.13 27.03 -5.38
CA CYS A 40 2.26 26.64 -6.48
C CYS A 40 0.93 25.99 -6.02
N HIS A 41 0.75 25.72 -4.75
CA HIS A 41 -0.43 25.18 -4.07
C HIS A 41 -0.85 23.77 -4.52
N ARG A 42 -0.10 23.08 -5.37
CA ARG A 42 -0.44 21.72 -5.82
C ARG A 42 -0.58 20.74 -4.65
N CYS A 43 0.29 20.83 -3.65
CA CYS A 43 0.22 20.00 -2.45
C CYS A 43 -1.04 20.29 -1.61
N VAL A 44 -1.42 21.57 -1.47
CA VAL A 44 -2.63 22.02 -0.75
C VAL A 44 -3.87 21.48 -1.46
N ASN A 45 -3.99 21.71 -2.77
CA ASN A 45 -5.13 21.22 -3.55
C ASN A 45 -5.20 19.68 -3.55
N THR A 46 -4.04 19.00 -3.64
CA THR A 46 -4.01 17.54 -3.52
C THR A 46 -4.54 17.08 -2.17
N CYS A 47 -4.13 17.73 -1.07
CA CYS A 47 -4.58 17.35 0.26
C CYS A 47 -6.07 17.64 0.48
N ASN A 48 -6.54 18.79 0.01
CA ASN A 48 -7.89 19.27 0.26
C ASN A 48 -8.92 18.64 -0.68
N GLU A 49 -8.65 18.64 -1.98
CA GLU A 49 -9.64 18.26 -3.00
C GLU A 49 -9.53 16.79 -3.41
N ILE A 50 -8.28 16.26 -3.51
CA ILE A 50 -8.05 14.92 -4.03
C ILE A 50 -7.97 13.88 -2.91
N VAL A 51 -7.28 14.17 -1.83
CA VAL A 51 -7.24 13.28 -0.63
C VAL A 51 -8.45 13.53 0.27
N GLY A 52 -8.96 14.75 0.28
CA GLY A 52 -10.10 15.17 1.10
C GLY A 52 -9.76 15.32 2.58
N ARG A 53 -8.46 15.41 2.95
CA ARG A 53 -8.06 15.46 4.36
C ARG A 53 -8.01 16.87 4.94
N GLY A 54 -7.63 17.86 4.14
CA GLY A 54 -7.54 19.24 4.61
C GLY A 54 -6.44 19.48 5.66
N ALA A 55 -5.38 18.67 5.63
CA ALA A 55 -4.34 18.73 6.67
C ALA A 55 -3.33 19.85 6.48
N ILE A 56 -3.31 20.52 5.34
CA ILE A 56 -2.35 21.59 5.02
C ILE A 56 -3.02 22.73 4.28
N ALA A 57 -2.53 23.94 4.55
CA ALA A 57 -2.99 25.18 3.92
C ALA A 57 -1.80 26.12 3.66
N THR A 58 -2.06 27.22 2.97
CA THR A 58 -1.14 28.37 2.94
C THR A 58 -1.30 29.12 4.23
N MET A 59 -0.19 29.32 4.91
CA MET A 59 -0.08 30.10 6.14
C MET A 59 0.68 31.40 5.85
N GLU A 60 0.52 32.36 6.73
CA GLU A 60 1.11 33.69 6.62
C GLU A 60 0.70 34.41 5.33
N ARG A 61 1.36 35.50 5.00
CA ARG A 61 1.09 36.29 3.80
C ARG A 61 2.33 36.97 3.25
N GLY A 62 2.23 37.38 2.00
CA GLY A 62 3.33 38.08 1.29
C GLY A 62 4.59 37.23 1.23
N PHE A 63 5.73 37.82 1.47
CA PHE A 63 7.03 37.15 1.42
C PHE A 63 7.19 36.04 2.48
N GLN A 64 6.40 36.11 3.57
CA GLN A 64 6.42 35.13 4.65
C GLN A 64 5.50 33.94 4.38
N SER A 65 4.78 33.89 3.27
CA SER A 65 3.87 32.79 2.94
C SER A 65 4.59 31.46 2.92
N ILE A 66 4.00 30.47 3.61
CA ILE A 66 4.54 29.11 3.71
C ILE A 66 3.39 28.09 3.68
N ILE A 67 3.67 26.85 3.32
CA ILE A 67 2.71 25.77 3.41
C ILE A 67 2.87 25.08 4.77
N GLY A 68 1.80 24.87 5.49
CA GLY A 68 1.82 24.25 6.81
C GLY A 68 0.45 23.76 7.26
N ASN A 69 0.36 23.28 8.50
CA ASN A 69 -0.87 22.74 9.09
C ASN A 69 -1.58 23.68 10.08
N GLY A 70 -1.00 24.85 10.36
CA GLY A 70 -1.55 25.82 11.32
C GLY A 70 -1.25 25.53 12.79
N GLU A 71 -0.72 24.37 13.13
CA GLU A 71 -0.53 23.90 14.51
C GLU A 71 0.94 23.71 14.91
N GLY A 72 1.87 24.12 14.06
CA GLY A 72 3.32 23.96 14.29
C GLY A 72 3.98 23.06 13.25
N LYS A 73 4.66 22.00 13.70
CA LYS A 73 5.33 21.07 12.80
C LYS A 73 4.35 20.14 12.08
N TRP A 74 4.74 19.65 10.91
CA TRP A 74 3.89 18.81 10.07
C TRP A 74 3.34 17.56 10.77
N ALA A 75 4.10 16.98 11.71
CA ALA A 75 3.68 15.82 12.49
C ALA A 75 2.60 16.13 13.55
N ASP A 76 2.45 17.39 13.95
CA ASP A 76 1.52 17.79 15.02
C ASP A 76 0.06 17.92 14.53
N GLY A 77 -0.14 17.93 13.20
CA GLY A 77 -1.45 18.07 12.58
C GLY A 77 -2.12 16.74 12.23
N THR A 78 -3.23 16.84 11.52
CA THR A 78 -4.07 15.69 11.10
C THR A 78 -3.55 14.93 9.89
N CYS A 79 -2.27 15.09 9.51
CA CYS A 79 -1.67 14.49 8.33
C CYS A 79 -1.60 12.95 8.42
N GLU A 80 -2.16 12.24 7.44
CA GLU A 80 -2.13 10.77 7.32
C GLU A 80 -0.82 10.23 6.75
N SER A 81 0.15 11.07 6.45
CA SER A 81 1.44 10.71 5.83
C SER A 81 1.31 9.94 4.50
N CYS A 82 0.22 10.11 3.79
CA CYS A 82 -0.04 9.39 2.53
C CYS A 82 0.93 9.74 1.39
N GLY A 83 1.59 10.91 1.47
CA GLY A 83 2.61 11.36 0.51
C GLY A 83 2.08 11.77 -0.87
N ASN A 84 0.76 11.91 -1.08
CA ASN A 84 0.22 12.37 -2.37
C ASN A 84 0.62 13.83 -2.65
N CYS A 85 0.74 14.67 -1.62
CA CYS A 85 1.30 16.02 -1.72
C CYS A 85 2.78 16.02 -2.14
N VAL A 86 3.57 15.04 -1.70
CA VAL A 86 4.97 14.86 -2.09
C VAL A 86 5.07 14.54 -3.59
N GLN A 87 4.22 13.63 -4.08
CA GLN A 87 4.16 13.29 -5.51
C GLN A 87 3.75 14.49 -6.37
N ALA A 88 2.88 15.36 -5.85
CA ALA A 88 2.41 16.55 -6.56
C ALA A 88 3.43 17.70 -6.56
N CYS A 89 4.43 17.67 -5.70
CA CYS A 89 5.40 18.76 -5.54
C CYS A 89 6.38 18.81 -6.74
N PRO A 90 6.43 19.92 -7.52
CA PRO A 90 7.28 19.99 -8.70
C PRO A 90 8.73 20.36 -8.39
N THR A 91 9.02 20.95 -7.21
CA THR A 91 10.35 21.48 -6.88
C THR A 91 11.13 20.63 -5.90
N GLY A 92 10.48 19.60 -5.31
CA GLY A 92 11.08 18.81 -4.25
C GLY A 92 11.11 19.47 -2.87
N ALA A 93 10.38 20.58 -2.69
CA ALA A 93 10.15 21.16 -1.36
C ALA A 93 9.55 20.11 -0.41
N LEU A 94 8.69 19.24 -0.92
CA LEU A 94 8.25 18.01 -0.25
C LEU A 94 8.98 16.82 -0.87
N THR A 95 9.78 16.10 -0.08
CA THR A 95 10.60 14.99 -0.58
C THR A 95 10.55 13.81 0.37
N MET A 96 10.29 12.61 -0.15
CA MET A 96 10.36 11.37 0.64
C MET A 96 11.77 11.19 1.20
N LYS A 97 11.91 10.87 2.49
CA LYS A 97 13.22 10.68 3.15
C LYS A 97 14.09 9.63 2.46
N ARG A 98 13.48 8.58 1.93
CA ARG A 98 14.21 7.55 1.18
C ARG A 98 14.77 8.04 -0.15
N ARG A 99 14.15 9.04 -0.79
CA ARG A 99 14.64 9.63 -2.04
C ARG A 99 15.99 10.37 -1.87
N LYS A 100 16.37 10.71 -0.66
CA LYS A 100 17.71 11.21 -0.34
C LYS A 100 18.84 10.21 -0.71
N LYS A 101 18.51 8.92 -0.86
CA LYS A 101 19.45 7.83 -1.15
C LYS A 101 19.67 7.55 -2.65
N TYR A 102 18.89 8.14 -3.53
CA TYR A 102 19.00 7.96 -4.99
C TYR A 102 18.47 9.19 -5.73
N ARG A 103 18.76 9.28 -7.04
CA ARG A 103 18.26 10.32 -7.94
C ARG A 103 17.34 9.67 -8.98
N ALA A 104 16.38 10.43 -9.54
CA ALA A 104 15.41 9.90 -10.50
C ALA A 104 16.09 9.29 -11.74
N TYR A 105 17.14 9.92 -12.26
CA TYR A 105 17.90 9.43 -13.40
C TYR A 105 18.69 8.13 -13.13
N GLN A 106 18.86 7.75 -11.86
CA GLN A 106 19.52 6.50 -11.47
C GLN A 106 18.56 5.32 -11.43
N VAL A 107 17.27 5.54 -11.65
CA VAL A 107 16.27 4.46 -11.71
C VAL A 107 16.43 3.71 -13.04
N GLU A 108 16.84 2.48 -12.97
CA GLU A 108 17.10 1.62 -14.13
C GLU A 108 15.83 1.04 -14.71
N LYS A 109 14.87 0.74 -13.84
CA LYS A 109 13.64 0.03 -14.23
C LYS A 109 12.46 0.48 -13.38
N LYS A 110 11.30 0.67 -14.03
CA LYS A 110 9.99 0.82 -13.39
C LYS A 110 9.17 -0.45 -13.64
N VAL A 111 8.76 -1.13 -12.59
CA VAL A 111 7.97 -2.36 -12.68
C VAL A 111 6.56 -2.09 -12.18
N LEU A 112 5.58 -2.17 -13.07
CA LEU A 112 4.18 -2.04 -12.69
C LEU A 112 3.74 -3.27 -11.90
N THR A 113 3.10 -3.04 -10.76
CA THR A 113 2.59 -4.11 -9.90
C THR A 113 1.36 -3.67 -9.11
N THR A 114 0.78 -4.59 -8.38
CA THR A 114 -0.36 -4.35 -7.49
C THR A 114 0.09 -4.35 -6.03
N CYS A 115 -0.41 -3.40 -5.25
CA CYS A 115 -0.09 -3.28 -3.83
C CYS A 115 -0.63 -4.50 -3.04
N PRO A 116 0.20 -5.16 -2.19
CA PRO A 116 -0.21 -6.36 -1.45
C PRO A 116 -0.89 -6.06 -0.11
N HIS A 117 -1.02 -4.79 0.30
CA HIS A 117 -1.42 -4.46 1.67
C HIS A 117 -2.91 -4.58 1.95
N CYS A 118 -3.78 -4.32 0.98
CA CYS A 118 -5.24 -4.45 1.16
C CYS A 118 -5.95 -4.74 -0.16
N ALA A 119 -7.25 -5.04 -0.07
CA ALA A 119 -8.08 -5.43 -1.22
C ALA A 119 -8.44 -4.28 -2.17
N THR A 120 -8.04 -3.03 -1.92
CA THR A 120 -8.23 -1.94 -2.88
C THR A 120 -7.52 -2.21 -4.21
N GLY A 121 -6.42 -2.99 -4.19
CA GLY A 121 -5.71 -3.36 -5.41
C GLY A 121 -5.05 -2.17 -6.12
N CYS A 122 -4.54 -1.21 -5.37
CA CYS A 122 -3.84 -0.04 -5.92
C CYS A 122 -2.68 -0.48 -6.80
N GLN A 123 -2.59 0.10 -8.00
CA GLN A 123 -1.46 -0.12 -8.89
C GLN A 123 -0.41 0.98 -8.73
N TYR A 124 0.86 0.59 -8.79
CA TYR A 124 2.00 1.48 -8.68
C TYR A 124 3.24 0.88 -9.34
N TYR A 125 4.21 1.73 -9.65
CA TYR A 125 5.52 1.29 -10.08
C TYR A 125 6.44 1.05 -8.89
N LEU A 126 7.17 -0.05 -8.91
CA LEU A 126 8.37 -0.25 -8.12
C LEU A 126 9.55 0.33 -8.89
N LEU A 127 10.30 1.24 -8.26
CA LEU A 127 11.50 1.83 -8.83
C LEU A 127 12.71 0.99 -8.44
N VAL A 128 13.46 0.52 -9.43
CA VAL A 128 14.59 -0.39 -9.22
C VAL A 128 15.90 0.33 -9.57
N LYS A 129 16.89 0.19 -8.69
CA LYS A 129 18.28 0.61 -8.85
C LYS A 129 19.21 -0.45 -8.28
N ASP A 130 20.27 -0.81 -9.00
CA ASP A 130 21.25 -1.84 -8.59
C ASP A 130 20.58 -3.16 -8.16
N GLY A 131 19.54 -3.58 -8.92
CA GLY A 131 18.76 -4.79 -8.62
C GLY A 131 17.89 -4.72 -7.35
N LYS A 132 17.81 -3.58 -6.67
CA LYS A 132 17.01 -3.37 -5.45
C LYS A 132 15.88 -2.39 -5.68
N ILE A 133 14.76 -2.64 -5.00
CA ILE A 133 13.63 -1.71 -4.98
C ILE A 133 14.02 -0.55 -4.05
N VAL A 134 14.00 0.67 -4.58
CA VAL A 134 14.40 1.88 -3.84
C VAL A 134 13.24 2.80 -3.50
N ASP A 135 12.14 2.76 -4.28
CA ASP A 135 10.95 3.58 -4.01
C ASP A 135 9.73 3.06 -4.78
N THR A 136 8.60 3.75 -4.60
CA THR A 136 7.35 3.54 -5.33
C THR A 136 6.85 4.83 -5.96
N GLU A 137 6.18 4.69 -7.10
CA GLU A 137 5.51 5.79 -7.79
C GLU A 137 4.09 5.36 -8.15
N ALA A 138 3.08 6.17 -7.81
CA ALA A 138 1.70 5.79 -8.08
C ALA A 138 1.44 5.69 -9.59
N TYR A 139 0.68 4.67 -9.96
CA TYR A 139 0.14 4.51 -11.31
C TYR A 139 -1.36 4.88 -11.31
N ASP A 140 -1.83 5.44 -12.40
CA ASP A 140 -3.26 5.75 -12.57
C ASP A 140 -4.05 4.47 -12.91
N GLY A 141 -4.18 3.63 -11.88
CA GLY A 141 -4.92 2.37 -11.98
C GLY A 141 -6.42 2.57 -11.76
N PRO A 142 -7.23 1.59 -12.17
CA PRO A 142 -8.69 1.69 -12.12
C PRO A 142 -9.25 1.91 -10.71
N SER A 143 -8.64 1.30 -9.69
CA SER A 143 -9.11 1.39 -8.30
C SER A 143 -8.52 2.56 -7.52
N ASN A 144 -7.31 3.01 -7.84
CA ASN A 144 -6.61 4.02 -7.04
C ASN A 144 -6.49 5.40 -7.70
N LYS A 145 -6.74 5.54 -9.00
CA LYS A 145 -6.75 6.83 -9.72
C LYS A 145 -5.51 7.70 -9.38
N GLY A 146 -4.33 7.10 -9.43
CA GLY A 146 -3.07 7.80 -9.13
C GLY A 146 -2.80 8.05 -7.63
N LEU A 147 -3.67 7.61 -6.73
CA LEU A 147 -3.51 7.77 -5.29
C LEU A 147 -2.79 6.59 -4.65
N LEU A 148 -2.07 6.86 -3.58
CA LEU A 148 -1.53 5.85 -2.66
C LEU A 148 -1.76 6.29 -1.22
N CYS A 149 -1.86 5.31 -0.33
CA CYS A 149 -1.78 5.54 1.11
C CYS A 149 -0.35 5.40 1.61
N VAL A 150 -0.11 5.68 2.90
CA VAL A 150 1.20 5.55 3.53
C VAL A 150 1.81 4.16 3.34
N LYS A 151 1.02 3.09 3.41
CA LYS A 151 1.51 1.71 3.25
C LYS A 151 2.02 1.47 1.82
N GLY A 152 1.21 1.79 0.81
CA GLY A 152 1.58 1.63 -0.59
C GLY A 152 2.78 2.48 -0.99
N ARG A 153 2.87 3.70 -0.46
CA ARG A 153 3.96 4.62 -0.78
C ARG A 153 5.24 4.35 -0.01
N SER A 154 5.15 4.03 1.28
CA SER A 154 6.31 4.00 2.16
C SER A 154 6.68 2.62 2.70
N GLY A 155 5.76 1.65 2.71
CA GLY A 155 5.97 0.33 3.32
C GLY A 155 5.94 -0.84 2.35
N SER A 156 5.63 -0.62 1.07
CA SER A 156 5.30 -1.69 0.13
C SER A 156 6.41 -2.66 -0.19
N PHE A 157 7.65 -2.33 0.06
CA PHE A 157 8.77 -3.15 -0.38
C PHE A 157 9.87 -3.34 0.69
N ASP A 158 9.76 -2.70 1.84
CA ASP A 158 10.77 -2.84 2.90
C ASP A 158 10.93 -4.31 3.32
N PHE A 159 9.83 -5.07 3.30
CA PHE A 159 9.87 -6.51 3.62
C PHE A 159 10.60 -7.35 2.55
N VAL A 160 10.68 -6.91 1.29
CA VAL A 160 11.31 -7.67 0.20
C VAL A 160 12.81 -7.83 0.43
N HIS A 161 13.45 -6.77 0.93
CA HIS A 161 14.90 -6.73 1.19
C HIS A 161 15.24 -6.80 2.68
N HIS A 162 14.27 -7.15 3.53
CA HIS A 162 14.51 -7.20 4.98
C HIS A 162 15.50 -8.32 5.33
N PRO A 163 16.49 -8.11 6.21
CA PRO A 163 17.51 -9.11 6.53
C PRO A 163 16.93 -10.41 7.11
N SER A 164 15.80 -10.35 7.81
CA SER A 164 15.13 -11.54 8.36
C SER A 164 14.25 -12.30 7.37
N ARG A 165 14.18 -11.85 6.09
CA ARG A 165 13.40 -12.57 5.08
C ARG A 165 14.05 -13.90 4.79
N ILE A 166 13.27 -14.97 4.91
CA ILE A 166 13.69 -16.33 4.52
C ILE A 166 13.72 -16.39 2.99
N THR A 167 14.90 -16.67 2.43
CA THR A 167 15.16 -16.75 0.99
C THR A 167 15.37 -18.18 0.50
N ASP A 168 15.68 -19.08 1.42
CA ASP A 168 15.94 -20.50 1.13
C ASP A 168 14.98 -21.38 1.94
N PRO A 169 14.64 -22.59 1.48
CA PRO A 169 13.94 -23.55 2.31
C PRO A 169 14.72 -23.88 3.59
N LEU A 170 13.98 -24.11 4.67
CA LEU A 170 14.57 -24.48 5.95
C LEU A 170 13.99 -25.82 6.41
N ILE A 171 14.88 -26.77 6.78
CA ILE A 171 14.51 -28.05 7.36
C ILE A 171 14.98 -28.09 8.81
N LYS A 172 14.08 -28.50 9.71
CA LYS A 172 14.43 -28.65 11.12
C LYS A 172 15.30 -29.87 11.33
N ASN A 173 16.51 -29.66 11.83
CA ASN A 173 17.39 -30.73 12.28
C ASN A 173 16.78 -31.37 13.54
N LYS A 174 16.63 -32.70 13.54
CA LYS A 174 15.98 -33.43 14.63
C LYS A 174 16.86 -33.58 15.89
N GLU A 175 18.18 -33.51 15.71
CA GLU A 175 19.15 -33.67 16.80
C GLU A 175 19.36 -32.36 17.55
N THR A 176 19.53 -31.26 16.81
CA THR A 176 19.79 -29.94 17.38
C THR A 176 18.52 -29.16 17.68
N GLY A 177 17.40 -29.46 16.99
CA GLY A 177 16.16 -28.70 17.04
C GLY A 177 16.19 -27.40 16.24
N GLU A 178 17.30 -27.05 15.63
CA GLU A 178 17.49 -25.81 14.86
C GLU A 178 17.06 -25.97 13.40
N PHE A 179 16.70 -24.85 12.74
CA PHE A 179 16.39 -24.81 11.33
C PHE A 179 17.66 -24.57 10.51
N GLU A 180 17.94 -25.46 9.58
CA GLU A 180 19.07 -25.42 8.66
C GLU A 180 18.62 -25.19 7.23
N LYS A 181 19.45 -24.51 6.45
CA LYS A 181 19.18 -24.29 5.01
C LYS A 181 19.20 -25.60 4.24
N ALA A 182 18.24 -25.75 3.34
CA ALA A 182 18.14 -26.89 2.44
C ALA A 182 17.91 -26.41 0.99
N THR A 183 18.15 -27.29 0.04
CA THR A 183 17.75 -27.06 -1.34
C THR A 183 16.24 -27.24 -1.50
N TRP A 184 15.69 -26.71 -2.59
CA TRP A 184 14.28 -26.90 -2.92
C TRP A 184 13.94 -28.39 -3.14
N ASP A 185 14.82 -29.15 -3.79
CA ASP A 185 14.60 -30.58 -4.05
C ASP A 185 14.54 -31.37 -2.74
N GLU A 186 15.49 -31.15 -1.82
CA GLU A 186 15.48 -31.78 -0.48
C GLU A 186 14.21 -31.45 0.30
N ALA A 187 13.77 -30.20 0.29
CA ALA A 187 12.59 -29.77 1.01
C ALA A 187 11.31 -30.38 0.40
N LEU A 188 11.18 -30.37 -0.93
CA LEU A 188 10.02 -30.91 -1.61
C LEU A 188 9.94 -32.45 -1.49
N ASP A 189 11.07 -33.15 -1.58
CA ASP A 189 11.12 -34.60 -1.37
C ASP A 189 10.73 -34.98 0.06
N LEU A 190 11.20 -34.23 1.04
CA LEU A 190 10.80 -34.42 2.44
C LEU A 190 9.28 -34.24 2.62
N VAL A 191 8.73 -33.16 2.08
CA VAL A 191 7.29 -32.85 2.18
C VAL A 191 6.47 -33.95 1.50
N ALA A 192 6.82 -34.32 0.25
CA ALA A 192 6.13 -35.34 -0.52
C ALA A 192 6.16 -36.71 0.17
N SER A 193 7.35 -37.12 0.65
CA SER A 193 7.50 -38.41 1.36
C SER A 193 6.68 -38.44 2.64
N LYS A 194 6.63 -37.34 3.40
CA LYS A 194 5.83 -37.26 4.63
C LYS A 194 4.33 -37.31 4.36
N PHE A 195 3.85 -36.60 3.36
CA PHE A 195 2.43 -36.67 2.97
C PHE A 195 2.05 -38.07 2.51
N MET A 196 2.90 -38.75 1.72
CA MET A 196 2.67 -40.12 1.32
C MET A 196 2.65 -41.10 2.51
N GLU A 197 3.59 -40.95 3.44
CA GLU A 197 3.64 -41.76 4.68
C GLU A 197 2.33 -41.60 5.50
N ILE A 198 1.90 -40.36 5.73
CA ILE A 198 0.68 -40.03 6.50
C ILE A 198 -0.54 -40.58 5.78
N LYS A 199 -0.66 -40.35 4.47
CA LYS A 199 -1.77 -40.88 3.65
C LYS A 199 -1.86 -42.40 3.72
N LYS A 200 -0.72 -43.09 3.63
CA LYS A 200 -0.66 -44.56 3.71
C LYS A 200 -1.06 -45.07 5.08
N LYS A 201 -0.66 -44.36 6.15
CA LYS A 201 -0.90 -44.79 7.54
C LYS A 201 -2.32 -44.47 8.03
N TYR A 202 -2.85 -43.32 7.67
CA TYR A 202 -4.08 -42.79 8.27
C TYR A 202 -5.20 -42.52 7.25
N GLY A 203 -4.97 -42.77 5.97
CA GLY A 203 -5.95 -42.55 4.91
C GLY A 203 -5.93 -41.12 4.35
N THR A 204 -6.68 -40.91 3.26
CA THR A 204 -6.76 -39.62 2.54
C THR A 204 -7.30 -38.49 3.39
N GLU A 205 -8.26 -38.78 4.29
CA GLU A 205 -8.93 -37.78 5.12
C GLU A 205 -8.04 -37.17 6.23
N SER A 206 -6.84 -37.74 6.43
CA SER A 206 -5.86 -37.20 7.38
C SER A 206 -5.11 -35.96 6.87
N LEU A 207 -5.29 -35.59 5.61
CA LEU A 207 -4.61 -34.49 4.95
C LEU A 207 -5.60 -33.40 4.54
N ALA A 208 -5.17 -32.15 4.66
CA ALA A 208 -5.96 -30.97 4.28
C ALA A 208 -5.05 -29.88 3.72
N GLY A 209 -5.63 -28.92 3.01
CA GLY A 209 -4.95 -27.74 2.51
C GLY A 209 -5.69 -26.46 2.83
N PHE A 210 -4.98 -25.47 3.35
CA PHE A 210 -5.51 -24.14 3.62
C PHE A 210 -4.82 -23.10 2.76
N ALA A 211 -5.61 -22.25 2.11
CA ALA A 211 -5.10 -21.12 1.34
C ALA A 211 -5.46 -19.79 2.02
N CYS A 212 -4.82 -18.71 1.60
CA CYS A 212 -5.06 -17.37 2.12
C CYS A 212 -5.43 -16.42 1.00
N SER A 213 -6.41 -15.54 1.21
CA SER A 213 -6.81 -14.50 0.25
C SER A 213 -5.71 -13.44 -0.02
N ARG A 214 -4.60 -13.48 0.72
CA ARG A 214 -3.41 -12.66 0.48
C ARG A 214 -2.46 -13.24 -0.57
N SER A 215 -2.71 -14.48 -1.02
CA SER A 215 -1.97 -15.11 -2.11
C SER A 215 -2.60 -14.79 -3.47
N PRO A 216 -1.84 -14.85 -4.57
CA PRO A 216 -2.38 -14.81 -5.92
C PRO A 216 -3.41 -15.93 -6.17
N ASN A 217 -4.30 -15.73 -7.11
CA ASN A 217 -5.31 -16.73 -7.48
C ASN A 217 -4.68 -18.06 -7.94
N GLU A 218 -3.53 -17.97 -8.58
CA GLU A 218 -2.75 -19.12 -9.06
C GLU A 218 -2.30 -20.01 -7.90
N ASP A 219 -1.79 -19.43 -6.82
CA ASP A 219 -1.36 -20.17 -5.61
C ASP A 219 -2.54 -20.87 -4.94
N ILE A 220 -3.67 -20.14 -4.78
CA ILE A 220 -4.89 -20.66 -4.18
C ILE A 220 -5.44 -21.84 -5.00
N TYR A 221 -5.45 -21.68 -6.34
CA TYR A 221 -5.85 -22.75 -7.25
C TYR A 221 -4.94 -23.98 -7.12
N MET A 222 -3.61 -23.76 -7.04
CA MET A 222 -2.65 -24.86 -6.91
C MET A 222 -2.79 -25.62 -5.60
N VAL A 223 -3.07 -24.95 -4.49
CA VAL A 223 -3.37 -25.63 -3.21
C VAL A 223 -4.60 -26.52 -3.35
N GLN A 224 -5.70 -26.02 -3.92
CA GLN A 224 -6.89 -26.83 -4.14
C GLN A 224 -6.64 -28.00 -5.09
N LYS A 225 -5.90 -27.77 -6.17
CA LYS A 225 -5.53 -28.82 -7.14
C LYS A 225 -4.70 -29.90 -6.46
N MET A 226 -3.68 -29.52 -5.68
CA MET A 226 -2.83 -30.45 -4.94
C MET A 226 -3.66 -31.35 -4.00
N VAL A 227 -4.54 -30.77 -3.21
CA VAL A 227 -5.41 -31.52 -2.26
C VAL A 227 -6.27 -32.53 -3.01
N ARG A 228 -6.92 -32.12 -4.09
CA ARG A 228 -7.80 -33.00 -4.87
C ARG A 228 -7.05 -34.09 -5.63
N THR A 229 -5.92 -33.75 -6.25
CA THR A 229 -5.18 -34.72 -7.09
C THR A 229 -4.21 -35.57 -6.30
N CYS A 230 -3.44 -34.97 -5.36
CA CYS A 230 -2.39 -35.67 -4.62
C CYS A 230 -2.93 -36.34 -3.36
N PHE A 231 -3.77 -35.64 -2.58
CA PHE A 231 -4.34 -36.22 -1.36
C PHE A 231 -5.55 -37.11 -1.67
N GLY A 232 -6.32 -36.79 -2.71
CA GLY A 232 -7.48 -37.55 -3.14
C GLY A 232 -8.76 -37.29 -2.30
N ASN A 233 -8.85 -36.09 -1.72
CA ASN A 233 -10.00 -35.64 -0.94
C ASN A 233 -10.38 -34.18 -1.34
N ASN A 234 -11.33 -33.58 -0.63
CA ASN A 234 -11.76 -32.19 -0.84
C ASN A 234 -11.63 -31.35 0.45
N ASN A 235 -10.71 -31.73 1.34
CA ASN A 235 -10.43 -31.05 2.60
C ASN A 235 -9.63 -29.77 2.34
N THR A 236 -10.25 -28.82 1.68
CA THR A 236 -9.65 -27.52 1.37
C THR A 236 -10.51 -26.40 1.93
N ASP A 237 -9.86 -25.38 2.48
CA ASP A 237 -10.55 -24.18 2.95
C ASP A 237 -9.67 -22.94 2.75
N ASN A 238 -10.23 -21.77 3.04
CA ASN A 238 -9.61 -20.47 2.87
C ASN A 238 -9.92 -19.59 4.07
N CYS A 239 -9.08 -18.60 4.33
CA CYS A 239 -9.30 -17.62 5.40
C CYS A 239 -10.66 -16.90 5.29
N ALA A 240 -11.27 -16.87 4.11
CA ALA A 240 -12.61 -16.35 3.87
C ALA A 240 -13.70 -17.04 4.72
N ARG A 241 -13.47 -18.28 5.14
CA ARG A 241 -14.39 -19.03 6.02
C ARG A 241 -14.76 -18.25 7.28
N VAL A 242 -13.80 -17.62 7.92
CA VAL A 242 -14.00 -16.82 9.13
C VAL A 242 -14.18 -15.33 8.80
N CYS A 243 -13.52 -14.85 7.75
CA CYS A 243 -13.46 -13.43 7.40
C CYS A 243 -14.81 -12.89 6.90
N HIS A 244 -15.41 -13.53 5.88
CA HIS A 244 -16.60 -12.99 5.21
C HIS A 244 -17.59 -14.07 4.72
N SER A 245 -17.54 -15.29 5.20
CA SER A 245 -18.45 -16.35 4.74
C SER A 245 -19.92 -15.99 4.97
N ALA A 246 -20.24 -15.33 6.08
CA ALA A 246 -21.59 -14.82 6.35
C ALA A 246 -22.02 -13.75 5.32
N SER A 247 -21.12 -12.82 4.97
CA SER A 247 -21.36 -11.81 3.93
C SER A 247 -21.53 -12.43 2.54
N VAL A 248 -20.70 -13.44 2.21
CA VAL A 248 -20.82 -14.19 0.95
C VAL A 248 -22.19 -14.87 0.86
N ALA A 249 -22.61 -15.53 1.93
CA ALA A 249 -23.92 -16.18 1.98
C ALA A 249 -25.08 -15.15 1.86
N GLY A 250 -25.00 -14.06 2.61
CA GLY A 250 -25.99 -12.98 2.54
C GLY A 250 -26.10 -12.35 1.16
N LEU A 251 -24.97 -12.02 0.53
CA LEU A 251 -24.94 -11.49 -0.83
C LEU A 251 -25.48 -12.49 -1.86
N ALA A 252 -25.11 -13.76 -1.74
CA ALA A 252 -25.61 -14.81 -2.63
C ALA A 252 -27.12 -15.00 -2.52
N MET A 253 -27.67 -14.95 -1.30
CA MET A 253 -29.12 -15.06 -1.06
C MET A 253 -29.90 -13.85 -1.58
N THR A 254 -29.35 -12.66 -1.50
CA THR A 254 -30.05 -11.41 -1.85
C THR A 254 -29.81 -10.97 -3.29
N LEU A 255 -28.60 -11.16 -3.80
CA LEU A 255 -28.12 -10.63 -5.10
C LEU A 255 -27.71 -11.74 -6.09
N GLY A 256 -27.74 -13.00 -5.65
CA GLY A 256 -27.37 -14.14 -6.50
C GLY A 256 -25.85 -14.40 -6.61
N SER A 257 -24.98 -13.56 -6.04
CA SER A 257 -23.53 -13.71 -6.05
C SER A 257 -22.92 -13.21 -4.76
N GLY A 258 -21.93 -13.94 -4.26
CA GLY A 258 -21.16 -13.58 -3.06
C GLY A 258 -19.99 -12.65 -3.30
N ALA A 259 -19.86 -12.06 -4.48
CA ALA A 259 -18.79 -11.15 -4.84
C ALA A 259 -19.19 -9.68 -4.68
N MET A 260 -18.19 -8.78 -4.75
CA MET A 260 -18.42 -7.34 -4.78
C MET A 260 -19.30 -6.96 -5.99
N THR A 261 -20.38 -6.22 -5.74
CA THR A 261 -21.43 -5.94 -6.75
C THR A 261 -21.03 -4.84 -7.72
N ASN A 262 -20.19 -3.89 -7.30
CA ASN A 262 -19.81 -2.71 -8.03
C ASN A 262 -18.30 -2.47 -7.97
N PRO A 263 -17.69 -1.89 -9.01
CA PRO A 263 -16.30 -1.47 -8.95
C PRO A 263 -16.12 -0.28 -7.98
N ILE A 264 -14.93 -0.15 -7.40
CA ILE A 264 -14.59 0.94 -6.47
C ILE A 264 -14.81 2.31 -7.12
N GLU A 265 -14.58 2.43 -8.42
CA GLU A 265 -14.77 3.68 -9.16
C GLU A 265 -16.21 4.22 -9.13
N ASP A 266 -17.21 3.39 -8.87
CA ASP A 266 -18.60 3.86 -8.75
C ASP A 266 -18.79 4.85 -7.59
N ILE A 267 -17.94 4.78 -6.55
CA ILE A 267 -17.89 5.77 -5.47
C ILE A 267 -17.57 7.17 -6.02
N THR A 268 -16.79 7.24 -7.09
CA THR A 268 -16.44 8.51 -7.74
C THR A 268 -17.49 9.01 -8.73
N LYS A 269 -18.47 8.18 -9.12
CA LYS A 269 -19.56 8.50 -10.05
C LYS A 269 -20.75 9.22 -9.39
N LYS A 270 -20.50 10.10 -8.42
CA LYS A 270 -21.52 10.96 -7.77
C LYS A 270 -22.70 10.19 -7.17
N PRO A 271 -22.50 9.29 -6.22
CA PRO A 271 -23.60 8.72 -5.47
C PRO A 271 -24.29 9.83 -4.65
N ASP A 272 -25.62 9.77 -4.53
CA ASP A 272 -26.38 10.73 -3.70
C ASP A 272 -26.19 10.43 -2.21
N VAL A 273 -26.07 9.15 -1.85
CA VAL A 273 -25.92 8.68 -0.48
C VAL A 273 -24.95 7.50 -0.45
N ILE A 274 -24.05 7.51 0.53
CA ILE A 274 -23.20 6.37 0.91
C ILE A 274 -23.56 5.95 2.33
N MET A 275 -23.80 4.64 2.54
CA MET A 275 -24.00 4.09 3.86
C MET A 275 -22.86 3.12 4.21
N LEU A 276 -22.13 3.40 5.27
CA LEU A 276 -21.07 2.55 5.81
C LEU A 276 -21.61 1.79 7.02
N VAL A 277 -21.52 0.48 6.99
CA VAL A 277 -21.98 -0.37 8.10
C VAL A 277 -20.86 -1.27 8.58
N GLY A 278 -20.44 -1.13 9.84
CA GLY A 278 -19.39 -1.93 10.46
C GLY A 278 -18.04 -1.86 9.73
N SER A 279 -17.69 -0.71 9.15
CA SER A 279 -16.51 -0.56 8.30
C SER A 279 -15.82 0.78 8.50
N ASN A 280 -14.50 0.74 8.73
CA ASN A 280 -13.65 1.92 8.70
C ASN A 280 -12.70 1.86 7.49
N PRO A 281 -13.11 2.40 6.34
CA PRO A 281 -12.26 2.40 5.14
C PRO A 281 -11.02 3.30 5.27
N GLU A 282 -10.99 4.27 6.18
CA GLU A 282 -9.81 5.11 6.40
C GLU A 282 -8.63 4.30 6.94
N GLU A 283 -8.89 3.31 7.79
CA GLU A 283 -7.88 2.39 8.32
C GLU A 283 -7.62 1.20 7.42
N ALA A 284 -8.70 0.51 6.99
CA ALA A 284 -8.61 -0.75 6.29
C ALA A 284 -8.30 -0.59 4.80
N HIS A 285 -8.87 0.43 4.15
CA HIS A 285 -8.80 0.69 2.71
C HIS A 285 -8.62 2.19 2.44
N PRO A 286 -7.50 2.83 2.84
CA PRO A 286 -7.40 4.29 2.90
C PRO A 286 -7.67 5.00 1.57
N VAL A 287 -7.32 4.39 0.43
CA VAL A 287 -7.61 5.00 -0.88
C VAL A 287 -9.11 5.00 -1.18
N VAL A 288 -9.86 3.97 -0.75
CA VAL A 288 -11.34 3.99 -0.82
C VAL A 288 -11.89 5.08 0.12
N GLY A 289 -11.32 5.23 1.32
CA GLY A 289 -11.66 6.33 2.23
C GLY A 289 -11.47 7.71 1.61
N MET A 290 -10.35 7.94 0.90
CA MET A 290 -10.11 9.18 0.15
C MET A 290 -11.20 9.42 -0.90
N GLN A 291 -11.61 8.40 -1.64
CA GLN A 291 -12.67 8.52 -2.66
C GLN A 291 -14.04 8.80 -2.04
N ILE A 292 -14.34 8.22 -0.88
CA ILE A 292 -15.56 8.53 -0.12
C ILE A 292 -15.55 9.99 0.34
N ARG A 293 -14.45 10.48 0.89
CA ARG A 293 -14.31 11.90 1.27
C ARG A 293 -14.51 12.83 0.08
N GLN A 294 -13.95 12.50 -1.09
CA GLN A 294 -14.20 13.26 -2.31
C GLN A 294 -15.69 13.26 -2.70
N ALA A 295 -16.39 12.13 -2.56
CA ALA A 295 -17.82 12.06 -2.86
C ALA A 295 -18.61 12.96 -1.89
N VAL A 296 -18.30 12.93 -0.60
CA VAL A 296 -18.93 13.78 0.42
C VAL A 296 -18.69 15.26 0.14
N GLN A 297 -17.47 15.66 -0.20
CA GLN A 297 -17.14 17.03 -0.59
C GLN A 297 -17.94 17.51 -1.82
N ARG A 298 -18.32 16.59 -2.70
CA ARG A 298 -19.17 16.89 -3.87
C ARG A 298 -20.68 16.88 -3.56
N GLY A 299 -21.05 16.70 -2.28
CA GLY A 299 -22.44 16.76 -1.82
C GLY A 299 -23.11 15.40 -1.55
N CYS A 300 -22.40 14.29 -1.68
CA CYS A 300 -22.90 12.98 -1.28
C CYS A 300 -23.16 12.97 0.25
N LYS A 301 -24.31 12.45 0.66
CA LYS A 301 -24.62 12.25 2.08
C LYS A 301 -23.95 10.97 2.59
N LEU A 302 -23.33 11.03 3.77
CA LEU A 302 -22.70 9.88 4.41
C LEU A 302 -23.49 9.47 5.64
N ILE A 303 -23.87 8.21 5.72
CA ILE A 303 -24.46 7.57 6.88
C ILE A 303 -23.45 6.55 7.41
N VAL A 304 -23.10 6.63 8.69
CA VAL A 304 -22.16 5.69 9.32
C VAL A 304 -22.89 4.94 10.42
N VAL A 305 -22.80 3.62 10.40
CA VAL A 305 -23.34 2.70 11.41
C VAL A 305 -22.15 1.85 11.90
N ASP A 306 -21.55 2.24 13.01
CA ASP A 306 -20.38 1.59 13.60
C ASP A 306 -20.52 1.60 15.13
N PRO A 307 -20.08 0.54 15.84
CA PRO A 307 -20.11 0.52 17.32
C PRO A 307 -18.98 1.35 17.95
N ARG A 308 -18.04 1.89 17.18
CA ARG A 308 -16.96 2.78 17.63
C ARG A 308 -17.31 4.23 17.36
N ASP A 309 -16.86 5.11 18.26
CA ASP A 309 -16.98 6.56 18.13
C ASP A 309 -16.00 7.13 17.10
#